data_7ebab4ef80e3795b9983b3fd50741970
#
_entry.id   7ebab4ef80e3795b9983b3fd50741970
#
_cell.length_a   1.000
_cell.length_b   1.000
_cell.length_c   1.000
_cell.angle_alpha   90.00
_cell.angle_beta   90.00
_cell.angle_gamma   90.00
#
_symmetry.space_group_name_H-M   'P 1'
#
loop_
_entity.id
_entity.type
_entity.pdbx_description
1 polymer ?
#
loop_
_entity_poly.entity_id
_entity_poly.type
_entity_poly.pdbx_seq_one_letter_code
_entity_poly.pdbx_strand_id
1 'polypeptide(L)'
;MSDTSSTPQIVFACVRNGGRSVISRVLAEHYAGGRVVALSAGTQPGDHIHPEVAAVLEKLGLDTSRERPELLTRDTVAASTMAITLGCGEECPYVPGVTYVDWPVADPGGQDEETVRAIIADLDGRVRALLVELVPDLELPPSVLATA
;
A
#
# COMPACT_ATOMS: atom_id res chain seq x y z
N MET A 1 -13.50 6.89 25.23
CA MET A 1 -13.67 6.85 24.70
C MET A 1 -13.64 6.19 23.61
N SER A 2 -13.98 5.72 23.36
CA SER A 2 -14.24 4.99 22.30
C SER A 2 -13.60 5.28 21.08
N ASP A 3 -13.09 6.24 20.92
CA ASP A 3 -12.49 6.55 19.78
C ASP A 3 -11.32 5.84 19.47
N THR A 4 -10.76 5.14 20.37
CA THR A 4 -9.62 4.34 20.09
C THR A 4 -9.89 3.33 19.03
N SER A 5 -11.12 2.95 18.86
CA SER A 5 -11.43 1.98 17.87
C SER A 5 -11.54 2.59 16.50
N SER A 6 -11.34 3.86 16.38
CA SER A 6 -11.59 4.49 15.11
C SER A 6 -10.36 4.64 14.24
N THR A 7 -9.24 4.00 14.58
CA THR A 7 -8.07 4.03 13.71
C THR A 7 -8.39 3.32 12.42
N PRO A 8 -8.34 4.01 11.27
CA PRO A 8 -8.66 3.35 10.01
C PRO A 8 -7.64 2.28 9.66
N GLN A 9 -8.10 1.21 9.07
CA GLN A 9 -7.23 0.17 8.54
C GLN A 9 -7.44 0.07 7.04
N ILE A 10 -6.36 0.14 6.28
CA ILE A 10 -6.40 0.00 4.84
C ILE A 10 -5.65 -1.26 4.46
N VAL A 11 -6.25 -2.10 3.62
CA VAL A 11 -5.51 -3.22 3.04
C VAL A 11 -5.27 -2.89 1.57
N PHE A 12 -3.99 -2.92 1.16
CA PHE A 12 -3.59 -2.76 -0.22
C PHE A 12 -3.43 -4.14 -0.82
N ALA A 13 -4.18 -4.44 -1.86
CA ALA A 13 -4.27 -5.79 -2.41
C ALA A 13 -3.85 -5.81 -3.87
N CYS A 14 -2.97 -6.74 -4.22
CA CYS A 14 -2.63 -6.99 -5.61
C CYS A 14 -2.53 -8.50 -5.79
N VAL A 15 -1.99 -8.98 -6.91
CA VAL A 15 -1.97 -10.43 -7.14
C VAL A 15 -0.84 -11.08 -6.38
N ARG A 16 0.40 -10.65 -6.61
CA ARG A 16 1.58 -11.34 -6.06
C ARG A 16 2.05 -10.76 -4.74
N ASN A 17 1.58 -9.59 -4.36
CA ASN A 17 2.02 -8.87 -3.17
C ASN A 17 3.54 -8.69 -3.16
N GLY A 18 4.09 -8.37 -4.32
CA GLY A 18 5.53 -8.18 -4.47
C GLY A 18 5.93 -6.77 -4.86
N GLY A 19 4.99 -5.95 -5.30
CA GLY A 19 5.31 -4.62 -5.80
C GLY A 19 4.30 -3.56 -5.38
N ARG A 20 3.20 -3.43 -6.13
CA ARG A 20 2.28 -2.30 -5.95
C ARG A 20 1.71 -2.19 -4.53
N SER A 21 1.25 -3.29 -3.97
CA SER A 21 0.66 -3.27 -2.64
C SER A 21 1.73 -3.02 -1.57
N VAL A 22 2.93 -3.55 -1.78
CA VAL A 22 4.04 -3.33 -0.83
C VAL A 22 4.45 -1.87 -0.84
N ILE A 23 4.62 -1.27 -2.02
CA ILE A 23 4.97 0.14 -2.13
C ILE A 23 3.93 0.98 -1.40
N SER A 24 2.65 0.71 -1.66
CA SER A 24 1.56 1.48 -1.08
C SER A 24 1.56 1.39 0.45
N ARG A 25 1.76 0.17 0.98
CA ARG A 25 1.78 -0.01 2.42
C ARG A 25 2.96 0.71 3.07
N VAL A 26 4.14 0.58 2.48
CA VAL A 26 5.34 1.20 3.04
C VAL A 26 5.18 2.72 3.05
N LEU A 27 4.67 3.29 1.96
CA LEU A 27 4.45 4.73 1.90
C LEU A 27 3.37 5.18 2.90
N ALA A 28 2.28 4.44 2.98
CA ALA A 28 1.18 4.81 3.88
C ALA A 28 1.66 4.78 5.34
N GLU A 29 2.41 3.76 5.72
CA GLU A 29 2.90 3.65 7.08
C GLU A 29 3.87 4.78 7.39
N HIS A 30 4.73 5.11 6.44
CA HIS A 30 5.69 6.18 6.63
C HIS A 30 4.99 7.53 6.85
N TYR A 31 3.96 7.83 6.04
CA TYR A 31 3.31 9.13 6.13
C TYR A 31 2.28 9.21 7.25
N ALA A 32 1.66 8.10 7.61
CA ALA A 32 0.57 8.12 8.59
C ALA A 32 1.05 8.26 10.03
N GLY A 33 2.28 7.85 10.31
CA GLY A 33 2.82 8.00 11.67
C GLY A 33 1.97 7.36 12.74
N GLY A 34 1.36 6.22 12.43
CA GLY A 34 0.53 5.51 13.41
C GLY A 34 -0.95 5.89 13.39
N ARG A 35 -1.34 6.90 12.59
CA ARG A 35 -2.73 7.33 12.54
C ARG A 35 -3.58 6.42 11.66
N VAL A 36 -2.96 5.56 10.86
CA VAL A 36 -3.66 4.61 9.98
C VAL A 36 -2.88 3.29 10.05
N VAL A 37 -3.59 2.17 10.08
CA VAL A 37 -2.97 0.85 9.98
C VAL A 37 -2.99 0.46 8.51
N ALA A 38 -1.83 0.16 7.95
CA ALA A 38 -1.71 -0.21 6.54
C ALA A 38 -1.22 -1.64 6.44
N LEU A 39 -1.94 -2.45 5.66
CA LEU A 39 -1.60 -3.85 5.40
C LEU A 39 -1.44 -4.06 3.90
N SER A 40 -0.64 -5.05 3.51
CA SER A 40 -0.54 -5.44 2.11
C SER A 40 -0.73 -6.94 2.01
N ALA A 41 -1.35 -7.39 0.93
CA ALA A 41 -1.62 -8.80 0.74
C ALA A 41 -1.84 -9.09 -0.74
N GLY A 42 -1.78 -10.35 -1.13
CA GLY A 42 -1.99 -10.76 -2.51
C GLY A 42 -2.92 -11.94 -2.61
N THR A 43 -3.62 -12.02 -3.74
CA THR A 43 -4.50 -13.15 -4.01
C THR A 43 -3.70 -14.41 -4.34
N GLN A 44 -2.49 -14.23 -4.88
CA GLN A 44 -1.58 -15.35 -5.17
C GLN A 44 -0.17 -14.89 -4.80
N PRO A 45 0.14 -14.82 -3.49
CA PRO A 45 1.42 -14.25 -3.06
C PRO A 45 2.61 -15.06 -3.55
N GLY A 46 3.66 -14.34 -3.94
CA GLY A 46 4.91 -14.97 -4.33
C GLY A 46 5.74 -15.31 -3.10
N ASP A 47 7.01 -15.65 -3.33
CA ASP A 47 7.90 -16.06 -2.25
C ASP A 47 8.56 -14.86 -1.57
N HIS A 48 8.74 -13.78 -2.28
CA HIS A 48 9.40 -12.59 -1.75
C HIS A 48 8.93 -11.37 -2.53
N ILE A 49 9.16 -10.19 -1.98
CA ILE A 49 8.86 -8.97 -2.72
C ILE A 49 9.86 -8.81 -3.85
N HIS A 50 9.50 -8.03 -4.86
CA HIS A 50 10.37 -7.83 -6.02
C HIS A 50 11.65 -7.12 -5.58
N PRO A 51 12.83 -7.68 -5.86
CA PRO A 51 14.10 -7.05 -5.45
C PRO A 51 14.29 -5.66 -6.03
N GLU A 52 13.83 -5.42 -7.26
CA GLU A 52 13.96 -4.10 -7.88
C GLU A 52 13.12 -3.07 -7.15
N VAL A 53 11.99 -3.48 -6.57
CA VAL A 53 11.14 -2.59 -5.79
C VAL A 53 11.81 -2.29 -4.45
N ALA A 54 12.30 -3.33 -3.77
CA ALA A 54 12.96 -3.15 -2.49
C ALA A 54 14.17 -2.24 -2.62
N ALA A 55 14.95 -2.40 -3.69
CA ALA A 55 16.16 -1.61 -3.89
C ALA A 55 15.83 -0.13 -4.01
N VAL A 56 14.79 0.23 -4.76
CA VAL A 56 14.44 1.63 -4.94
C VAL A 56 13.86 2.21 -3.65
N LEU A 57 13.00 1.46 -2.97
CA LEU A 57 12.43 1.94 -1.72
C LEU A 57 13.53 2.21 -0.69
N GLU A 58 14.54 1.35 -0.63
CA GLU A 58 15.63 1.55 0.30
C GLU A 58 16.48 2.76 -0.08
N LYS A 59 16.65 3.02 -1.38
CA LYS A 59 17.36 4.23 -1.80
C LYS A 59 16.59 5.49 -1.40
N LEU A 60 15.29 5.39 -1.26
CA LEU A 60 14.46 6.51 -0.82
C LEU A 60 14.40 6.63 0.70
N GLY A 61 15.13 5.78 1.42
CA GLY A 61 15.17 5.86 2.87
C GLY A 61 14.09 5.07 3.58
N LEU A 62 13.41 4.17 2.87
CA LEU A 62 12.33 3.40 3.45
C LEU A 62 12.79 1.97 3.74
N ASP A 63 12.39 1.45 4.89
CA ASP A 63 12.81 0.13 5.34
C ASP A 63 11.86 -0.93 4.78
N THR A 64 12.40 -1.90 4.06
CA THR A 64 11.62 -3.01 3.51
C THR A 64 11.94 -4.34 4.18
N SER A 65 12.75 -4.34 5.23
CA SER A 65 13.24 -5.59 5.82
C SER A 65 12.14 -6.46 6.40
N ARG A 66 10.99 -5.87 6.74
CA ARG A 66 9.87 -6.64 7.30
C ARG A 66 8.83 -7.00 6.26
N GLU A 67 9.01 -6.55 5.01
CA GLU A 67 8.00 -6.79 3.99
C GLU A 67 8.13 -8.19 3.44
N ARG A 68 7.02 -8.91 3.37
CA ARG A 68 6.98 -10.23 2.75
C ARG A 68 5.58 -10.44 2.19
N PRO A 69 5.45 -11.23 1.12
CA PRO A 69 4.13 -11.50 0.58
C PRO A 69 3.26 -12.29 1.56
N GLU A 70 2.00 -11.91 1.64
CA GLU A 70 1.03 -12.58 2.50
C GLU A 70 -0.26 -12.79 1.73
N LEU A 71 -0.96 -13.86 2.06
CA LEU A 71 -2.21 -14.18 1.40
C LEU A 71 -3.32 -13.24 1.84
N LEU A 72 -4.03 -12.69 0.88
CA LEU A 72 -5.20 -11.87 1.16
C LEU A 72 -6.34 -12.78 1.60
N THR A 73 -6.89 -12.54 2.78
CA THR A 73 -7.99 -13.34 3.29
C THR A 73 -9.23 -12.49 3.43
N ARG A 74 -10.38 -13.15 3.41
CA ARG A 74 -11.63 -12.46 3.62
C ARG A 74 -11.66 -11.77 4.99
N ASP A 75 -11.06 -12.41 6.01
CA ASP A 75 -11.04 -11.83 7.35
C ASP A 75 -10.24 -10.53 7.39
N THR A 76 -9.12 -10.48 6.68
CA THR A 76 -8.31 -9.26 6.61
C THR A 76 -9.12 -8.14 5.95
N VAL A 77 -9.81 -8.44 4.87
CA VAL A 77 -10.63 -7.43 4.18
C VAL A 77 -11.75 -6.98 5.10
N ALA A 78 -12.43 -7.92 5.77
CA ALA A 78 -13.56 -7.59 6.63
C ALA A 78 -13.14 -6.70 7.81
N ALA A 79 -11.90 -6.83 8.27
CA ALA A 79 -11.39 -6.03 9.37
C ALA A 79 -10.93 -4.65 8.91
N SER A 80 -10.94 -4.39 7.61
CA SER A 80 -10.41 -3.14 7.06
C SER A 80 -11.52 -2.14 6.82
N THR A 81 -11.20 -0.86 7.02
CA THR A 81 -12.10 0.23 6.67
C THR A 81 -12.22 0.32 5.16
N MET A 82 -11.12 0.10 4.47
CA MET A 82 -11.04 0.30 3.03
C MET A 82 -10.08 -0.71 2.43
N ALA A 83 -10.42 -1.19 1.24
CA ALA A 83 -9.54 -2.06 0.46
C ALA A 83 -9.19 -1.34 -0.84
N ILE A 84 -7.90 -1.14 -1.05
CA ILE A 84 -7.38 -0.53 -2.29
C ILE A 84 -6.89 -1.68 -3.15
N THR A 85 -7.53 -1.88 -4.30
CA THR A 85 -7.16 -2.97 -5.18
C THR A 85 -6.22 -2.47 -6.26
N LEU A 86 -5.20 -3.26 -6.54
CA LEU A 86 -4.12 -2.89 -7.46
C LEU A 86 -3.91 -4.06 -8.41
N GLY A 87 -4.86 -4.25 -9.31
CA GLY A 87 -4.72 -5.25 -10.37
C GLY A 87 -5.22 -6.64 -10.04
N CYS A 88 -5.81 -6.88 -8.87
CA CYS A 88 -6.34 -8.21 -8.56
C CYS A 88 -7.74 -8.45 -9.12
N GLY A 89 -8.46 -7.38 -9.42
CA GLY A 89 -9.77 -7.52 -10.07
C GLY A 89 -10.72 -8.40 -9.28
N GLU A 90 -11.33 -9.34 -9.99
CA GLU A 90 -12.35 -10.20 -9.39
C GLU A 90 -11.79 -11.21 -8.40
N GLU A 91 -10.48 -11.40 -8.37
CA GLU A 91 -9.89 -12.33 -7.42
C GLU A 91 -9.89 -11.77 -6.01
N CYS A 92 -10.06 -10.48 -5.84
CA CYS A 92 -10.10 -9.89 -4.51
C CYS A 92 -11.44 -10.20 -3.85
N PRO A 93 -11.44 -10.71 -2.60
CA PRO A 93 -12.71 -11.00 -1.92
C PRO A 93 -13.54 -9.73 -1.75
N TYR A 94 -14.81 -9.83 -2.04
CA TYR A 94 -15.72 -8.71 -1.80
C TYR A 94 -16.45 -8.93 -0.48
N VAL A 95 -16.32 -7.97 0.44
CA VAL A 95 -16.99 -8.03 1.73
C VAL A 95 -17.91 -6.82 1.84
N PRO A 96 -19.21 -7.01 2.01
CA PRO A 96 -20.13 -5.88 2.15
C PRO A 96 -19.75 -5.02 3.36
N GLY A 97 -19.88 -3.72 3.23
CA GLY A 97 -19.55 -2.79 4.29
C GLY A 97 -18.15 -2.24 4.23
N VAL A 98 -17.29 -2.83 3.40
CA VAL A 98 -15.93 -2.33 3.20
C VAL A 98 -15.94 -1.46 1.95
N THR A 99 -15.27 -0.31 2.03
CA THR A 99 -15.16 0.58 0.89
C THR A 99 -14.02 0.09 -0.01
N TYR A 100 -14.32 -0.08 -1.29
CA TYR A 100 -13.32 -0.53 -2.26
C TYR A 100 -12.98 0.59 -3.23
N VAL A 101 -11.67 0.75 -3.49
CA VAL A 101 -11.20 1.70 -4.48
C VAL A 101 -10.16 0.98 -5.32
N ASP A 102 -10.27 1.07 -6.64
CA ASP A 102 -9.30 0.44 -7.54
C ASP A 102 -8.33 1.49 -8.07
N TRP A 103 -7.04 1.22 -7.93
CA TRP A 103 -6.00 2.11 -8.45
C TRP A 103 -5.36 1.44 -9.67
N PRO A 104 -5.58 1.97 -10.86
CA PRO A 104 -5.01 1.38 -12.09
C PRO A 104 -3.56 1.82 -12.24
N VAL A 105 -2.66 1.13 -11.56
CA VAL A 105 -1.24 1.46 -11.55
C VAL A 105 -0.47 0.30 -12.18
N ALA A 106 0.56 0.64 -12.96
CA ALA A 106 1.35 -0.36 -13.67
C ALA A 106 2.12 -1.25 -12.71
N ASP A 107 2.41 -2.49 -13.14
CA ASP A 107 3.14 -3.46 -12.34
C ASP A 107 4.64 -3.16 -12.43
N PRO A 108 5.34 -2.95 -11.30
CA PRO A 108 6.77 -2.68 -11.33
C PRO A 108 7.64 -3.93 -11.47
N GLY A 109 7.07 -5.12 -11.39
CA GLY A 109 7.86 -6.35 -11.45
C GLY A 109 8.61 -6.48 -12.75
N GLY A 110 9.92 -6.72 -12.67
CA GLY A 110 10.74 -6.90 -13.85
C GLY A 110 11.10 -5.62 -14.57
N GLN A 111 10.77 -4.46 -14.03
CA GLN A 111 11.03 -3.18 -14.70
C GLN A 111 12.36 -2.59 -14.24
N ASP A 112 12.88 -1.64 -15.02
CA ASP A 112 14.12 -0.97 -14.66
C ASP A 112 13.86 0.07 -13.55
N GLU A 113 14.94 0.61 -13.01
CA GLU A 113 14.83 1.52 -11.87
C GLU A 113 14.02 2.76 -12.21
N GLU A 114 14.20 3.32 -13.40
CA GLU A 114 13.47 4.53 -13.77
C GLU A 114 11.98 4.27 -13.80
N THR A 115 11.56 3.13 -14.36
CA THR A 115 10.15 2.76 -14.42
C THR A 115 9.61 2.50 -13.03
N VAL A 116 10.38 1.81 -12.18
CA VAL A 116 9.96 1.54 -10.80
C VAL A 116 9.75 2.87 -10.05
N ARG A 117 10.68 3.83 -10.23
CA ARG A 117 10.54 5.13 -9.57
C ARG A 117 9.30 5.88 -10.04
N ALA A 118 8.96 5.79 -11.33
CA ALA A 118 7.76 6.44 -11.84
C ALA A 118 6.50 5.82 -11.24
N ILE A 119 6.49 4.50 -11.06
CA ILE A 119 5.35 3.83 -10.44
C ILE A 119 5.24 4.22 -8.97
N ILE A 120 6.39 4.31 -8.27
CA ILE A 120 6.39 4.75 -6.88
C ILE A 120 5.86 6.19 -6.79
N ALA A 121 6.22 7.06 -7.73
CA ALA A 121 5.73 8.43 -7.73
C ALA A 121 4.21 8.48 -7.89
N ASP A 122 3.66 7.65 -8.78
CA ASP A 122 2.22 7.56 -8.95
C ASP A 122 1.55 7.13 -7.64
N LEU A 123 2.06 6.07 -7.03
CA LEU A 123 1.51 5.56 -5.77
C LEU A 123 1.70 6.55 -4.64
N ASP A 124 2.82 7.26 -4.61
CA ASP A 124 3.08 8.26 -3.59
C ASP A 124 2.00 9.34 -3.60
N GLY A 125 1.67 9.86 -4.77
CA GLY A 125 0.62 10.86 -4.89
C GLY A 125 -0.74 10.35 -4.43
N ARG A 126 -1.07 9.13 -4.82
CA ARG A 126 -2.35 8.53 -4.45
C ARG A 126 -2.44 8.26 -2.95
N VAL A 127 -1.37 7.75 -2.35
CA VAL A 127 -1.35 7.46 -0.92
C VAL A 127 -1.45 8.76 -0.12
N ARG A 128 -0.70 9.78 -0.49
CA ARG A 128 -0.74 11.05 0.23
C ARG A 128 -2.14 11.68 0.19
N ALA A 129 -2.78 11.66 -0.98
CA ALA A 129 -4.12 12.19 -1.11
C ALA A 129 -5.13 11.39 -0.29
N LEU A 130 -4.99 10.07 -0.29
CA LEU A 130 -5.89 9.21 0.47
C LEU A 130 -5.77 9.47 1.97
N LEU A 131 -4.55 9.62 2.47
CA LEU A 131 -4.35 9.82 3.90
C LEU A 131 -4.94 11.16 4.37
N VAL A 132 -4.81 12.20 3.57
CA VAL A 132 -5.40 13.49 3.92
C VAL A 132 -6.93 13.39 3.95
N GLU A 133 -7.49 12.58 3.05
CA GLU A 133 -8.92 12.39 3.03
C GLU A 133 -9.41 11.61 4.25
N LEU A 134 -8.67 10.56 4.64
CA LEU A 134 -9.08 9.73 5.76
C LEU A 134 -8.80 10.39 7.11
N VAL A 135 -7.75 11.18 7.20
CA VAL A 135 -7.34 11.84 8.45
C VAL A 135 -7.08 13.30 8.12
N PRO A 136 -8.15 14.12 8.08
CA PRO A 136 -8.01 15.51 7.58
C PRO A 136 -7.04 16.38 8.36
N ASP A 137 -6.79 16.08 9.64
CA ASP A 137 -5.85 16.86 10.43
C ASP A 137 -4.42 16.31 10.38
N LEU A 138 -4.16 15.31 9.54
CA LEU A 138 -2.83 14.73 9.43
C LEU A 138 -1.90 15.71 8.72
N GLU A 139 -0.72 15.94 9.34
CA GLU A 139 0.29 16.76 8.70
C GLU A 139 1.29 15.84 8.05
N LEU A 140 1.27 15.79 6.72
CA LEU A 140 2.14 14.91 5.98
C LEU A 140 3.58 15.44 5.99
N PRO A 141 4.55 14.56 6.24
CA PRO A 141 5.94 14.96 6.01
C PRO A 141 6.18 15.16 4.51
N PRO A 142 7.29 15.76 4.12
CA PRO A 142 7.57 15.92 2.69
C PRO A 142 7.61 14.59 1.99
N SER A 143 7.28 14.58 0.68
CA SER A 143 7.34 13.37 -0.11
C SER A 143 8.73 12.78 -0.08
N VAL A 144 8.82 11.45 0.02
CA VAL A 144 10.10 10.77 -0.01
C VAL A 144 10.83 11.02 -1.33
N LEU A 145 10.09 11.38 -2.37
CA LEU A 145 10.69 11.67 -3.67
C LEU A 145 11.26 13.07 -3.73
N ALA A 146 10.83 13.96 -2.86
CA ALA A 146 11.29 15.36 -2.89
C ALA A 146 12.72 15.50 -2.42
N THR A 147 13.22 14.50 -1.66
CA THR A 147 14.59 14.57 -1.16
C THR A 147 15.55 13.71 -1.97
N ALA A 148 15.06 13.05 -2.98
CA ALA A 148 15.88 12.12 -3.76
C ALA A 148 16.65 12.83 -4.86
#